data_cb09a75dcf86f90651b7e6a7e06c6c4f
#
_entry.id   cb09a75dcf86f90651b7e6a7e06c6c4f
#
_cell.length_a   1.000
_cell.length_b   1.000
_cell.length_c   1.000
_cell.angle_alpha   90.00
_cell.angle_beta   90.00
_cell.angle_gamma   90.00
#
_symmetry.space_group_name_H-M   'P 1'
#
loop_
_entity.id
_entity.type
_entity.pdbx_description
1 polymer ?
#
loop_
_entity_poly.entity_id
_entity_poly.type
_entity_poly.pdbx_seq_one_letter_code
_entity_poly.pdbx_strand_id
1 'polypeptide(L)'
;MSTFWSLWVMFLVVFNAGVTLFLFLWAQKVEIPVQADGTTGHVWAHGVLREGVRRLPRWWVAASAAFYVWGVGFLLLYPGFGGFKGLLGWSSHGELALHAAVNDANLADLQSQFANLSPEQLAANPEAQRLGERLFVDNCAACHQRDARGNPKLGAPNLVDADWIWGGDDTSITASILEGRQGLMPPLGSLGADKVKDVANYVLSLSGAPHDQARAAAGAPEFVVCSACHGATGEGNPLLGAPRLSDSTWTWGKGDLAMIEHTITNGAHGVMPAWKSRLTGDDTRVIIAWLRSQSRERLARL
;
A
#
# COMPACT_ATOMS: atom_id res chain seq x y z
N MET A 1 0.77 -26.66 13.27
CA MET A 1 2.14 -27.24 13.15
C MET A 1 2.03 -28.73 13.16
N SER A 2 2.78 -29.50 12.30
CA SER A 2 2.76 -30.95 12.33
C SER A 2 3.41 -31.50 13.60
N THR A 3 3.08 -32.74 13.99
CA THR A 3 3.65 -33.41 15.19
C THR A 3 5.17 -33.45 15.13
N PHE A 4 5.73 -33.74 13.96
CA PHE A 4 7.19 -33.77 13.77
C PHE A 4 7.83 -32.42 14.15
N TRP A 5 7.34 -31.32 13.59
CA TRP A 5 7.89 -29.98 13.86
C TRP A 5 7.68 -29.54 15.31
N SER A 6 6.56 -29.96 15.93
CA SER A 6 6.32 -29.69 17.34
C SER A 6 7.37 -30.38 18.22
N LEU A 7 7.61 -31.69 18.00
CA LEU A 7 8.62 -32.44 18.73
C LEU A 7 10.04 -31.92 18.51
N TRP A 8 10.34 -31.48 17.26
CA TRP A 8 11.63 -30.90 16.94
C TRP A 8 11.87 -29.58 17.69
N VAL A 9 10.88 -28.68 17.73
CA VAL A 9 10.98 -27.45 18.52
C VAL A 9 11.12 -27.73 20.01
N MET A 10 10.34 -28.69 20.55
CA MET A 10 10.46 -29.10 21.95
C MET A 10 11.87 -29.61 22.27
N PHE A 11 12.42 -30.48 21.42
CA PHE A 11 13.79 -30.98 21.57
C PHE A 11 14.80 -29.82 21.57
N LEU A 12 14.73 -28.92 20.62
CA LEU A 12 15.65 -27.78 20.52
C LEU A 12 15.57 -26.87 21.76
N VAL A 13 14.36 -26.59 22.25
CA VAL A 13 14.16 -25.74 23.45
C VAL A 13 14.77 -26.43 24.68
N VAL A 14 14.48 -27.70 24.91
CA VAL A 14 15.02 -28.44 26.06
C VAL A 14 16.53 -28.58 25.97
N PHE A 15 17.04 -28.92 24.78
CA PHE A 15 18.48 -29.07 24.56
C PHE A 15 19.22 -27.74 24.80
N ASN A 16 18.79 -26.65 24.19
CA ASN A 16 19.46 -25.35 24.34
C ASN A 16 19.33 -24.83 25.80
N ALA A 17 18.16 -24.94 26.41
CA ALA A 17 17.98 -24.57 27.81
C ALA A 17 18.87 -25.39 28.73
N GLY A 18 18.95 -26.71 28.50
CA GLY A 18 19.81 -27.63 29.26
C GLY A 18 21.29 -27.31 29.12
N VAL A 19 21.76 -27.10 27.87
CA VAL A 19 23.15 -26.71 27.61
C VAL A 19 23.48 -25.35 28.25
N THR A 20 22.59 -24.38 28.11
CA THR A 20 22.78 -23.02 28.69
C THR A 20 22.85 -23.10 30.21
N LEU A 21 21.94 -23.84 30.84
CA LEU A 21 21.96 -24.04 32.29
C LEU A 21 23.24 -24.77 32.78
N PHE A 22 23.64 -25.82 32.05
CA PHE A 22 24.84 -26.57 32.33
C PHE A 22 26.08 -25.64 32.26
N LEU A 23 26.24 -24.90 31.19
CA LEU A 23 27.35 -23.95 31.02
C LEU A 23 27.33 -22.84 32.08
N PHE A 24 26.15 -22.31 32.42
CA PHE A 24 26.00 -21.31 33.47
C PHE A 24 26.44 -21.86 34.85
N LEU A 25 26.05 -23.07 35.22
CA LEU A 25 26.45 -23.69 36.49
C LEU A 25 27.92 -24.12 36.48
N TRP A 26 28.43 -24.57 35.35
CA TRP A 26 29.84 -24.96 35.21
C TRP A 26 30.78 -23.76 35.21
N ALA A 27 30.47 -22.71 34.48
CA ALA A 27 31.31 -21.52 34.41
C ALA A 27 31.65 -20.91 35.76
N GLN A 28 30.80 -21.11 36.77
CA GLN A 28 31.03 -20.68 38.15
C GLN A 28 32.06 -21.53 38.91
N LYS A 29 32.35 -22.74 38.43
CA LYS A 29 33.22 -23.74 39.08
C LYS A 29 34.56 -23.91 38.37
N VAL A 30 34.70 -23.41 37.17
CA VAL A 30 35.93 -23.56 36.38
C VAL A 30 37.01 -22.66 36.93
N GLU A 31 38.13 -23.29 37.29
CA GLU A 31 39.37 -22.59 37.61
C GLU A 31 40.20 -22.46 36.35
N ILE A 32 40.44 -21.24 35.92
CA ILE A 32 41.28 -20.94 34.78
C ILE A 32 42.70 -20.65 35.27
N PRO A 33 43.72 -21.41 34.82
CA PRO A 33 45.10 -21.15 35.22
C PRO A 33 45.52 -19.73 34.75
N VAL A 34 46.07 -18.97 35.68
CA VAL A 34 46.54 -17.60 35.43
C VAL A 34 48.06 -17.54 35.63
N GLN A 35 48.72 -16.70 34.85
CA GLN A 35 50.13 -16.37 34.97
C GLN A 35 50.36 -15.41 36.18
N ALA A 36 51.63 -15.14 36.53
CA ALA A 36 51.95 -14.29 37.63
C ALA A 36 51.47 -12.84 37.48
N ASP A 37 51.19 -12.42 36.25
CA ASP A 37 50.60 -11.11 35.91
C ASP A 37 49.06 -11.06 35.95
N GLY A 38 48.43 -12.16 36.35
CA GLY A 38 46.97 -12.28 36.41
C GLY A 38 46.29 -12.52 35.04
N THR A 39 47.03 -12.82 33.99
CA THR A 39 46.49 -13.10 32.66
C THR A 39 46.50 -14.61 32.36
N THR A 40 45.69 -15.05 31.35
CA THR A 40 45.67 -16.44 30.88
C THR A 40 46.90 -16.80 30.06
N GLY A 41 47.75 -15.80 29.69
CA GLY A 41 48.83 -15.97 28.72
C GLY A 41 48.36 -15.88 27.27
N HIS A 42 47.06 -15.84 27.01
CA HIS A 42 46.53 -15.63 25.67
C HIS A 42 46.57 -14.15 25.27
N VAL A 43 47.08 -13.90 24.05
CA VAL A 43 47.37 -12.54 23.58
C VAL A 43 46.69 -12.31 22.24
N TRP A 44 45.93 -11.21 22.15
CA TRP A 44 45.16 -10.79 20.97
C TRP A 44 45.80 -9.55 20.32
N ALA A 45 45.38 -9.23 19.12
CA ALA A 45 45.76 -7.99 18.40
C ALA A 45 47.28 -7.76 18.38
N HIS A 46 48.07 -8.74 17.92
CA HIS A 46 49.54 -8.66 17.78
C HIS A 46 50.28 -8.32 19.09
N GLY A 47 49.73 -8.76 20.24
CA GLY A 47 50.41 -8.58 21.52
C GLY A 47 49.90 -7.39 22.36
N VAL A 48 48.98 -6.62 21.81
CA VAL A 48 48.48 -5.39 22.47
C VAL A 48 47.43 -5.70 23.55
N LEU A 49 46.57 -6.72 23.34
CA LEU A 49 45.49 -7.07 24.28
C LEU A 49 45.83 -8.39 24.97
N ARG A 50 45.80 -8.38 26.29
CA ARG A 50 45.97 -9.59 27.12
C ARG A 50 44.69 -9.91 27.84
N GLU A 51 44.37 -11.21 27.90
CA GLU A 51 43.16 -11.70 28.55
C GLU A 51 43.38 -11.87 30.05
N GLY A 52 42.67 -11.04 30.86
CA GLY A 52 42.67 -11.13 32.30
C GLY A 52 41.48 -11.92 32.83
N VAL A 53 41.69 -12.77 33.85
CA VAL A 53 40.62 -13.54 34.46
C VAL A 53 40.13 -12.85 35.73
N ARG A 54 38.81 -12.55 35.75
CA ARG A 54 38.14 -12.06 36.96
C ARG A 54 36.95 -12.96 37.27
N ARG A 55 36.66 -13.17 38.53
CA ARG A 55 35.45 -13.84 38.95
C ARG A 55 34.23 -13.08 38.45
N LEU A 56 33.21 -13.84 38.02
CA LEU A 56 31.93 -13.24 37.59
C LEU A 56 31.33 -12.42 38.74
N PRO A 57 30.88 -11.19 38.47
CA PRO A 57 30.23 -10.37 39.49
C PRO A 57 28.93 -11.04 39.99
N ARG A 58 28.70 -11.00 41.31
CA ARG A 58 27.50 -11.64 41.90
C ARG A 58 26.20 -11.10 41.31
N TRP A 59 26.14 -9.80 41.00
CA TRP A 59 24.95 -9.21 40.36
C TRP A 59 24.69 -9.81 38.98
N TRP A 60 25.76 -10.09 38.20
CA TRP A 60 25.62 -10.71 36.87
C TRP A 60 25.08 -12.14 36.98
N VAL A 61 25.58 -12.94 37.93
CA VAL A 61 25.09 -14.29 38.21
C VAL A 61 23.61 -14.27 38.63
N ALA A 62 23.25 -13.34 39.52
CA ALA A 62 21.86 -13.18 39.97
C ALA A 62 20.93 -12.75 38.81
N ALA A 63 21.35 -11.79 38.00
CA ALA A 63 20.58 -11.35 36.85
C ALA A 63 20.39 -12.45 35.81
N SER A 64 21.46 -13.22 35.50
CA SER A 64 21.40 -14.37 34.57
C SER A 64 20.45 -15.45 35.07
N ALA A 65 20.49 -15.77 36.37
CA ALA A 65 19.56 -16.71 36.98
C ALA A 65 18.11 -16.23 36.92
N ALA A 66 17.88 -14.92 37.19
CA ALA A 66 16.55 -14.33 37.11
C ALA A 66 15.99 -14.40 35.66
N PHE A 67 16.80 -14.06 34.64
CA PHE A 67 16.40 -14.19 33.24
C PHE A 67 16.12 -15.62 32.83
N TYR A 68 16.88 -16.61 33.35
CA TYR A 68 16.61 -18.00 33.07
C TYR A 68 15.25 -18.44 33.65
N VAL A 69 14.98 -18.07 34.92
CA VAL A 69 13.69 -18.36 35.57
C VAL A 69 12.54 -17.68 34.83
N TRP A 70 12.75 -16.41 34.43
CA TRP A 70 11.76 -15.69 33.63
C TRP A 70 11.50 -16.37 32.28
N GLY A 71 12.55 -16.82 31.58
CA GLY A 71 12.42 -17.53 30.30
C GLY A 71 11.63 -18.82 30.43
N VAL A 72 11.89 -19.62 31.47
CA VAL A 72 11.10 -20.85 31.77
C VAL A 72 9.65 -20.48 32.08
N GLY A 73 9.42 -19.45 32.90
CA GLY A 73 8.08 -18.94 33.20
C GLY A 73 7.34 -18.49 31.97
N PHE A 74 8.03 -17.79 31.05
CA PHE A 74 7.46 -17.36 29.78
C PHE A 74 7.02 -18.55 28.91
N LEU A 75 7.84 -19.60 28.79
CA LEU A 75 7.51 -20.81 28.03
C LEU A 75 6.34 -21.61 28.63
N LEU A 76 6.09 -21.49 29.95
CA LEU A 76 4.92 -22.07 30.59
C LEU A 76 3.66 -21.24 30.37
N LEU A 77 3.77 -19.91 30.38
CA LEU A 77 2.62 -19.01 30.27
C LEU A 77 2.19 -18.80 28.82
N TYR A 78 3.15 -18.66 27.90
CA TYR A 78 2.92 -18.29 26.50
C TYR A 78 3.29 -19.44 25.55
N PRO A 79 2.76 -19.45 24.30
CA PRO A 79 3.16 -20.42 23.29
C PRO A 79 4.60 -20.17 22.85
N GLY A 80 5.40 -21.21 22.83
CA GLY A 80 6.83 -21.19 22.48
C GLY A 80 7.46 -22.56 22.58
N PHE A 81 6.74 -23.51 23.18
CA PHE A 81 7.18 -24.88 23.38
C PHE A 81 6.39 -25.83 22.47
N GLY A 82 6.81 -25.89 21.20
CA GLY A 82 6.19 -26.77 20.21
C GLY A 82 4.69 -26.52 20.01
N GLY A 83 3.88 -27.55 20.15
CA GLY A 83 2.41 -27.49 20.08
C GLY A 83 1.72 -27.04 21.36
N PHE A 84 2.47 -26.78 22.44
CA PHE A 84 1.91 -26.32 23.70
C PHE A 84 1.44 -24.85 23.59
N LYS A 85 0.17 -24.61 23.94
CA LYS A 85 -0.46 -23.29 23.79
C LYS A 85 -0.15 -22.28 24.90
N GLY A 86 0.62 -22.71 25.90
CA GLY A 86 0.82 -21.93 27.13
C GLY A 86 -0.39 -21.98 28.06
N LEU A 87 -0.17 -21.72 29.36
CA LEU A 87 -1.25 -21.71 30.37
C LEU A 87 -2.25 -20.56 30.14
N LEU A 88 -1.82 -19.44 29.56
CA LEU A 88 -2.68 -18.31 29.26
C LEU A 88 -3.50 -18.49 27.99
N GLY A 89 -3.19 -19.50 27.16
CA GLY A 89 -3.88 -19.72 25.88
C GLY A 89 -3.76 -18.54 24.89
N TRP A 90 -2.85 -17.60 25.16
CA TRP A 90 -2.63 -16.41 24.33
C TRP A 90 -1.99 -16.79 23.01
N SER A 91 -2.38 -16.10 21.94
CA SER A 91 -1.65 -16.13 20.66
C SER A 91 -1.82 -14.80 19.94
N SER A 92 -0.81 -14.38 19.17
CA SER A 92 -0.87 -13.18 18.36
C SER A 92 -2.02 -13.21 17.36
N HIS A 93 -2.33 -14.37 16.79
CA HIS A 93 -3.49 -14.54 15.91
C HIS A 93 -4.83 -14.41 16.67
N GLY A 94 -4.92 -14.93 17.89
CA GLY A 94 -6.13 -14.81 18.72
C GLY A 94 -6.37 -13.35 19.14
N GLU A 95 -5.32 -12.65 19.54
CA GLU A 95 -5.39 -11.23 19.87
C GLU A 95 -5.77 -10.37 18.65
N LEU A 96 -5.14 -10.62 17.50
CA LEU A 96 -5.50 -9.96 16.25
C LEU A 96 -6.97 -10.21 15.89
N ALA A 97 -7.46 -11.45 16.00
CA ALA A 97 -8.85 -11.79 15.72
C ALA A 97 -9.81 -11.06 16.67
N LEU A 98 -9.47 -10.95 17.97
CA LEU A 98 -10.26 -10.21 18.94
C LEU A 98 -10.31 -8.71 18.59
N HIS A 99 -9.17 -8.10 18.31
CA HIS A 99 -9.11 -6.69 17.90
C HIS A 99 -9.84 -6.43 16.58
N ALA A 100 -9.73 -7.34 15.61
CA ALA A 100 -10.47 -7.25 14.36
C ALA A 100 -11.98 -7.29 14.63
N ALA A 101 -12.47 -8.24 15.43
CA ALA A 101 -13.89 -8.34 15.75
C ALA A 101 -14.44 -7.09 16.48
N VAL A 102 -13.67 -6.50 17.39
CA VAL A 102 -14.05 -5.23 18.04
C VAL A 102 -14.08 -4.08 17.04
N ASN A 103 -13.10 -3.98 16.16
CA ASN A 103 -13.07 -2.95 15.13
C ASN A 103 -14.22 -3.12 14.13
N ASP A 104 -14.51 -4.35 13.71
CA ASP A 104 -15.64 -4.66 12.81
C ASP A 104 -17.00 -4.29 13.45
N ALA A 105 -17.18 -4.57 14.75
CA ALA A 105 -18.39 -4.18 15.47
C ALA A 105 -18.54 -2.64 15.55
N ASN A 106 -17.46 -1.92 15.86
CA ASN A 106 -17.46 -0.46 15.89
C ASN A 106 -17.72 0.14 14.49
N LEU A 107 -17.15 -0.46 13.45
CA LEU A 107 -17.38 -0.04 12.07
C LEU A 107 -18.83 -0.29 11.65
N ALA A 108 -19.40 -1.44 11.99
CA ALA A 108 -20.80 -1.78 11.69
C ALA A 108 -21.76 -0.81 12.36
N ASP A 109 -21.49 -0.37 13.61
CA ASP A 109 -22.29 0.64 14.30
C ASP A 109 -22.26 1.99 13.57
N LEU A 110 -21.08 2.47 13.17
CA LEU A 110 -20.92 3.68 12.36
C LEU A 110 -21.63 3.56 10.99
N GLN A 111 -21.45 2.43 10.30
CA GLN A 111 -22.11 2.19 9.01
C GLN A 111 -23.65 2.21 9.16
N SER A 112 -24.19 1.65 10.25
CA SER A 112 -25.62 1.68 10.51
C SER A 112 -26.17 3.11 10.69
N GLN A 113 -25.40 3.99 11.31
CA GLN A 113 -25.75 5.41 11.47
C GLN A 113 -25.74 6.15 10.11
N PHE A 114 -24.87 5.72 9.18
CA PHE A 114 -24.74 6.33 7.86
C PHE A 114 -25.68 5.73 6.81
N ALA A 115 -26.27 4.55 7.06
CA ALA A 115 -27.01 3.78 6.06
C ALA A 115 -28.15 4.57 5.39
N ASN A 116 -28.85 5.40 6.17
CA ASN A 116 -30.00 6.18 5.71
C ASN A 116 -29.68 7.63 5.35
N LEU A 117 -28.40 8.05 5.43
CA LEU A 117 -28.00 9.42 5.09
C LEU A 117 -27.90 9.57 3.57
N SER A 118 -28.36 10.73 3.06
CA SER A 118 -28.13 11.08 1.66
C SER A 118 -26.64 11.38 1.40
N PRO A 119 -26.18 11.36 0.11
CA PRO A 119 -24.81 11.76 -0.22
C PRO A 119 -24.43 13.14 0.31
N GLU A 120 -25.35 14.09 0.29
CA GLU A 120 -25.14 15.46 0.80
C GLU A 120 -25.01 15.48 2.33
N GLN A 121 -25.82 14.67 3.03
CA GLN A 121 -25.73 14.52 4.48
C GLN A 121 -24.43 13.84 4.90
N LEU A 122 -23.99 12.81 4.17
CA LEU A 122 -22.68 12.16 4.38
C LEU A 122 -21.53 13.16 4.15
N ALA A 123 -21.62 13.97 3.09
CA ALA A 123 -20.60 14.99 2.80
C ALA A 123 -20.54 16.09 3.88
N ALA A 124 -21.61 16.33 4.61
CA ALA A 124 -21.69 17.29 5.71
C ALA A 124 -21.40 16.67 7.10
N ASN A 125 -21.35 15.34 7.20
CA ASN A 125 -21.17 14.64 8.49
C ASN A 125 -19.65 14.49 8.79
N PRO A 126 -19.12 15.08 9.89
CA PRO A 126 -17.70 15.03 10.19
C PRO A 126 -17.14 13.62 10.45
N GLU A 127 -17.96 12.70 10.95
CA GLU A 127 -17.53 11.32 11.21
C GLU A 127 -17.47 10.52 9.93
N ALA A 128 -18.46 10.68 9.04
CA ALA A 128 -18.43 10.09 7.71
C ALA A 128 -17.24 10.60 6.90
N GLN A 129 -16.91 11.90 7.01
CA GLN A 129 -15.74 12.48 6.35
C GLN A 129 -14.42 11.89 6.88
N ARG A 130 -14.26 11.75 8.19
CA ARG A 130 -13.07 11.13 8.80
C ARG A 130 -12.92 9.65 8.38
N LEU A 131 -14.03 8.91 8.35
CA LEU A 131 -14.02 7.51 7.91
C LEU A 131 -13.68 7.41 6.43
N GLY A 132 -14.29 8.22 5.57
CA GLY A 132 -14.03 8.26 4.13
C GLY A 132 -12.59 8.61 3.81
N GLU A 133 -12.02 9.63 4.47
CA GLU A 133 -10.62 9.99 4.35
C GLU A 133 -9.70 8.82 4.74
N ARG A 134 -9.95 8.19 5.89
CA ARG A 134 -9.14 7.08 6.37
C ARG A 134 -9.17 5.90 5.41
N LEU A 135 -10.36 5.48 4.97
CA LEU A 135 -10.52 4.39 4.01
C LEU A 135 -9.80 4.71 2.68
N PHE A 136 -9.89 5.96 2.22
CA PHE A 136 -9.19 6.41 1.03
C PHE A 136 -7.67 6.38 1.20
N VAL A 137 -7.16 6.92 2.30
CA VAL A 137 -5.72 6.94 2.58
C VAL A 137 -5.14 5.54 2.70
N ASP A 138 -5.85 4.63 3.36
CA ASP A 138 -5.38 3.26 3.61
C ASP A 138 -5.42 2.37 2.35
N ASN A 139 -6.32 2.65 1.38
CA ASN A 139 -6.53 1.78 0.23
C ASN A 139 -6.22 2.43 -1.13
N CYS A 140 -6.39 3.74 -1.27
CA CYS A 140 -6.39 4.42 -2.58
C CYS A 140 -5.21 5.37 -2.77
N ALA A 141 -4.70 5.98 -1.68
CA ALA A 141 -3.70 7.05 -1.73
C ALA A 141 -2.36 6.62 -2.34
N ALA A 142 -2.02 5.34 -2.32
CA ALA A 142 -0.79 4.82 -2.92
C ALA A 142 -0.71 5.14 -4.43
N CYS A 143 -1.85 5.12 -5.12
CA CYS A 143 -1.94 5.46 -6.55
C CYS A 143 -2.49 6.88 -6.76
N HIS A 144 -3.59 7.25 -6.07
CA HIS A 144 -4.28 8.52 -6.28
C HIS A 144 -3.75 9.68 -5.44
N GLN A 145 -2.70 9.47 -4.64
CA GLN A 145 -2.13 10.40 -3.66
C GLN A 145 -3.11 10.75 -2.52
N ARG A 146 -2.59 11.31 -1.43
CA ARG A 146 -3.41 11.61 -0.24
C ARG A 146 -4.47 12.69 -0.48
N ASP A 147 -4.20 13.59 -1.40
CA ASP A 147 -5.09 14.68 -1.80
C ASP A 147 -6.01 14.31 -2.97
N ALA A 148 -6.02 13.03 -3.36
CA ALA A 148 -6.81 12.48 -4.45
C ALA A 148 -6.59 13.13 -5.83
N ARG A 149 -5.48 13.86 -6.03
CA ARG A 149 -5.17 14.56 -7.29
C ARG A 149 -4.57 13.67 -8.37
N GLY A 150 -4.43 12.39 -8.09
CA GLY A 150 -3.88 11.44 -9.04
C GLY A 150 -2.36 11.45 -9.14
N ASN A 151 -1.85 10.57 -9.96
CA ASN A 151 -0.42 10.44 -10.23
C ASN A 151 -0.17 10.18 -11.71
N PRO A 152 0.16 11.22 -12.50
CA PRO A 152 0.38 11.09 -13.94
C PRO A 152 1.53 10.14 -14.31
N LYS A 153 2.43 9.81 -13.40
CA LYS A 153 3.50 8.81 -13.63
C LYS A 153 2.98 7.38 -13.59
N LEU A 154 1.89 7.15 -12.87
CA LEU A 154 1.24 5.84 -12.74
C LEU A 154 -0.02 5.73 -13.61
N GLY A 155 -0.44 6.81 -14.26
CA GLY A 155 -1.72 6.87 -14.97
C GLY A 155 -2.92 6.82 -14.04
N ALA A 156 -2.75 7.18 -12.77
CA ALA A 156 -3.85 7.27 -11.81
C ALA A 156 -4.52 8.65 -11.94
N PRO A 157 -5.82 8.71 -12.29
CA PRO A 157 -6.51 9.97 -12.53
C PRO A 157 -6.70 10.79 -11.26
N ASN A 158 -6.89 12.10 -11.45
CA ASN A 158 -7.38 13.00 -10.43
C ASN A 158 -8.85 12.66 -10.12
N LEU A 159 -9.21 12.55 -8.86
CA LEU A 159 -10.55 12.18 -8.39
C LEU A 159 -11.32 13.36 -7.77
N VAL A 160 -10.73 14.56 -7.81
CA VAL A 160 -11.31 15.78 -7.23
C VAL A 160 -11.51 16.90 -8.27
N ASP A 161 -11.36 16.57 -9.55
CA ASP A 161 -11.79 17.43 -10.66
C ASP A 161 -13.16 17.00 -11.22
N ALA A 162 -13.55 17.58 -12.35
CA ALA A 162 -14.82 17.27 -13.02
C ALA A 162 -14.69 16.19 -14.10
N ASP A 163 -13.46 15.70 -14.36
CA ASP A 163 -13.18 14.83 -15.50
C ASP A 163 -13.11 13.36 -15.08
N TRP A 164 -14.12 12.61 -15.51
CA TRP A 164 -14.29 11.21 -15.14
C TRP A 164 -14.22 10.30 -16.37
N ILE A 165 -13.21 9.42 -16.40
CA ILE A 165 -13.00 8.49 -17.53
C ILE A 165 -14.13 7.46 -17.64
N TRP A 166 -14.62 6.94 -16.49
CA TRP A 166 -15.60 5.86 -16.41
C TRP A 166 -16.98 6.29 -15.89
N GLY A 167 -17.23 7.59 -15.87
CA GLY A 167 -18.42 8.19 -15.29
C GLY A 167 -18.22 8.67 -13.85
N GLY A 168 -18.79 9.83 -13.54
CA GLY A 168 -18.63 10.53 -12.27
C GLY A 168 -19.86 10.46 -11.36
N ASP A 169 -20.88 9.70 -11.70
CA ASP A 169 -22.01 9.42 -10.82
C ASP A 169 -21.62 8.36 -9.77
N ASP A 170 -22.36 8.34 -8.66
CA ASP A 170 -22.04 7.48 -7.52
C ASP A 170 -22.05 5.99 -7.86
N THR A 171 -22.91 5.57 -8.79
CA THR A 171 -22.98 4.18 -9.27
C THR A 171 -21.74 3.79 -10.05
N SER A 172 -21.32 4.66 -10.97
CA SER A 172 -20.10 4.45 -11.80
C SER A 172 -18.84 4.45 -10.96
N ILE A 173 -18.75 5.35 -9.96
CA ILE A 173 -17.61 5.39 -9.02
C ILE A 173 -17.60 4.14 -8.14
N THR A 174 -18.76 3.73 -7.60
CA THR A 174 -18.89 2.50 -6.80
C THR A 174 -18.46 1.28 -7.61
N ALA A 175 -18.93 1.15 -8.86
CA ALA A 175 -18.52 0.07 -9.75
C ALA A 175 -17.00 0.10 -10.05
N SER A 176 -16.42 1.29 -10.19
CA SER A 176 -14.98 1.45 -10.40
C SER A 176 -14.17 0.99 -9.18
N ILE A 177 -14.65 1.28 -7.97
CA ILE A 177 -13.99 0.85 -6.73
C ILE A 177 -14.17 -0.66 -6.53
N LEU A 178 -15.39 -1.16 -6.57
CA LEU A 178 -15.66 -2.56 -6.19
C LEU A 178 -15.17 -3.55 -7.25
N GLU A 179 -15.42 -3.27 -8.54
CA GLU A 179 -15.10 -4.20 -9.64
C GLU A 179 -13.75 -3.90 -10.30
N GLY A 180 -13.15 -2.74 -10.01
CA GLY A 180 -11.95 -2.29 -10.69
C GLY A 180 -12.21 -1.80 -12.12
N ARG A 181 -11.16 -1.31 -12.78
CA ARG A 181 -11.20 -0.85 -14.17
C ARG A 181 -9.93 -1.27 -14.91
N GLN A 182 -10.09 -1.55 -16.19
CA GLN A 182 -8.98 -1.83 -17.07
C GLN A 182 -9.18 -1.02 -18.36
N GLY A 183 -8.32 -0.07 -18.58
CA GLY A 183 -8.27 0.74 -19.81
C GLY A 183 -7.14 0.26 -20.71
N LEU A 184 -7.42 0.16 -22.00
CA LEU A 184 -6.44 -0.23 -23.01
C LEU A 184 -6.59 0.66 -24.24
N MET A 185 -5.55 1.46 -24.52
CA MET A 185 -5.36 2.09 -25.82
C MET A 185 -4.34 1.27 -26.61
N PRO A 186 -4.70 0.72 -27.79
CA PRO A 186 -3.77 -0.05 -28.59
C PRO A 186 -2.64 0.83 -29.15
N PRO A 187 -1.45 0.25 -29.43
CA PRO A 187 -0.39 0.97 -30.10
C PRO A 187 -0.73 1.23 -31.56
N LEU A 188 -0.56 2.46 -32.02
CA LEU A 188 -0.84 2.91 -33.38
C LEU A 188 0.41 3.39 -34.12
N GLY A 189 1.61 2.99 -33.67
CA GLY A 189 2.88 3.34 -34.31
C GLY A 189 3.00 2.91 -35.76
N SER A 190 2.18 1.93 -36.23
CA SER A 190 2.09 1.53 -37.62
C SER A 190 1.57 2.61 -38.58
N LEU A 191 0.97 3.69 -38.05
CA LEU A 191 0.62 4.88 -38.85
C LEU A 191 1.84 5.56 -39.45
N GLY A 192 3.02 5.38 -38.85
CA GLY A 192 4.26 6.06 -39.20
C GLY A 192 4.46 7.38 -38.45
N ALA A 193 5.73 7.74 -38.21
CA ALA A 193 6.11 8.84 -37.33
C ALA A 193 5.49 10.21 -37.71
N ASP A 194 5.40 10.52 -39.02
CA ASP A 194 4.84 11.78 -39.47
C ASP A 194 3.35 11.90 -39.18
N LYS A 195 2.56 10.85 -39.49
CA LYS A 195 1.13 10.83 -39.21
C LYS A 195 0.85 10.83 -37.70
N VAL A 196 1.63 10.09 -36.90
CA VAL A 196 1.53 10.14 -35.43
C VAL A 196 1.72 11.57 -34.93
N LYS A 197 2.72 12.29 -35.45
CA LYS A 197 2.99 13.68 -35.07
C LYS A 197 1.86 14.63 -35.54
N ASP A 198 1.30 14.39 -36.70
CA ASP A 198 0.19 15.20 -37.22
C ASP A 198 -1.08 14.99 -36.35
N VAL A 199 -1.43 13.74 -36.03
CA VAL A 199 -2.55 13.41 -35.12
C VAL A 199 -2.30 13.97 -33.73
N ALA A 200 -1.08 13.90 -33.19
CA ALA A 200 -0.76 14.46 -31.88
C ALA A 200 -0.96 15.97 -31.83
N ASN A 201 -0.59 16.73 -32.90
CA ASN A 201 -0.88 18.16 -33.01
C ASN A 201 -2.38 18.43 -33.15
N TYR A 202 -3.13 17.58 -33.83
CA TYR A 202 -4.59 17.69 -33.88
C TYR A 202 -5.22 17.49 -32.48
N VAL A 203 -4.78 16.51 -31.72
CA VAL A 203 -5.23 16.28 -30.33
C VAL A 203 -4.92 17.49 -29.45
N LEU A 204 -3.73 18.09 -29.57
CA LEU A 204 -3.41 19.36 -28.89
C LEU A 204 -4.35 20.48 -29.29
N SER A 205 -4.73 20.57 -30.57
CA SER A 205 -5.69 21.58 -31.04
C SER A 205 -7.08 21.40 -30.41
N LEU A 206 -7.53 20.16 -30.23
CA LEU A 206 -8.81 19.85 -29.58
C LEU A 206 -8.82 20.33 -28.12
N SER A 207 -7.70 20.18 -27.39
CA SER A 207 -7.56 20.61 -26.00
C SER A 207 -7.27 22.14 -25.85
N GLY A 208 -7.14 22.87 -26.95
CA GLY A 208 -6.77 24.28 -26.93
C GLY A 208 -5.31 24.55 -26.56
N ALA A 209 -4.46 23.53 -26.51
CA ALA A 209 -3.05 23.64 -26.18
C ALA A 209 -2.23 24.20 -27.38
N PRO A 210 -1.04 24.79 -27.15
CA PRO A 210 -0.14 25.21 -28.22
C PRO A 210 0.23 24.04 -29.13
N HIS A 211 0.07 24.21 -30.44
CA HIS A 211 0.29 23.20 -31.46
C HIS A 211 0.75 23.78 -32.79
N ASP A 212 1.29 22.95 -33.68
CA ASP A 212 1.55 23.31 -35.07
C ASP A 212 0.26 23.24 -35.91
N GLN A 213 -0.22 24.37 -36.42
CA GLN A 213 -1.48 24.45 -37.15
C GLN A 213 -1.47 23.65 -38.46
N ALA A 214 -0.36 23.59 -39.17
CA ALA A 214 -0.24 22.86 -40.43
C ALA A 214 -0.32 21.35 -40.16
N ARG A 215 0.38 20.87 -39.13
CA ARG A 215 0.31 19.47 -38.70
C ARG A 215 -1.05 19.10 -38.12
N ALA A 216 -1.67 19.97 -37.34
CA ALA A 216 -3.03 19.74 -36.84
C ALA A 216 -4.05 19.61 -38.00
N ALA A 217 -3.94 20.46 -39.03
CA ALA A 217 -4.80 20.35 -40.21
C ALA A 217 -4.57 19.03 -41.00
N ALA A 218 -3.32 18.55 -41.05
CA ALA A 218 -2.98 17.27 -41.67
C ALA A 218 -3.44 16.06 -40.78
N GLY A 219 -3.44 16.22 -39.47
CA GLY A 219 -3.86 15.17 -38.52
C GLY A 219 -5.37 14.99 -38.39
N ALA A 220 -6.16 16.03 -38.68
CA ALA A 220 -7.62 16.01 -38.56
C ALA A 220 -8.28 14.82 -39.33
N PRO A 221 -7.97 14.56 -40.62
CA PRO A 221 -8.53 13.41 -41.33
C PRO A 221 -8.03 12.07 -40.82
N GLU A 222 -6.81 12.02 -40.27
CA GLU A 222 -6.24 10.78 -39.70
C GLU A 222 -6.86 10.42 -38.33
N PHE A 223 -7.47 11.38 -37.63
CA PHE A 223 -8.11 11.20 -36.32
C PHE A 223 -9.34 10.25 -36.39
N VAL A 224 -9.84 9.93 -37.57
CA VAL A 224 -10.96 8.98 -37.76
C VAL A 224 -10.69 7.63 -37.07
N VAL A 225 -9.45 7.19 -37.01
CA VAL A 225 -9.06 5.94 -36.31
C VAL A 225 -9.24 6.07 -34.80
N CYS A 226 -9.03 7.26 -34.25
CA CYS A 226 -9.14 7.55 -32.82
C CYS A 226 -10.60 7.78 -32.40
N SER A 227 -11.41 8.32 -33.31
CA SER A 227 -12.80 8.72 -33.04
C SER A 227 -13.69 7.55 -32.64
N ALA A 228 -13.37 6.31 -33.05
CA ALA A 228 -14.10 5.12 -32.68
C ALA A 228 -14.16 4.91 -31.13
N CYS A 229 -13.11 5.33 -30.42
CA CYS A 229 -13.05 5.24 -28.97
C CYS A 229 -13.22 6.62 -28.31
N HIS A 230 -12.56 7.66 -28.83
CA HIS A 230 -12.51 8.99 -28.20
C HIS A 230 -13.63 9.94 -28.63
N GLY A 231 -14.52 9.51 -29.54
CA GLY A 231 -15.56 10.34 -30.11
C GLY A 231 -15.06 11.23 -31.26
N ALA A 232 -15.99 11.73 -32.08
CA ALA A 232 -15.66 12.46 -33.31
C ALA A 232 -14.94 13.79 -33.05
N THR A 233 -15.20 14.42 -31.91
CA THR A 233 -14.60 15.69 -31.47
C THR A 233 -13.68 15.52 -30.25
N GLY A 234 -13.30 14.28 -29.93
CA GLY A 234 -12.47 13.97 -28.77
C GLY A 234 -13.21 14.08 -27.43
N GLU A 235 -14.53 13.95 -27.43
CA GLU A 235 -15.38 14.06 -26.25
C GLU A 235 -15.23 12.90 -25.25
N GLY A 236 -14.53 11.82 -25.63
CA GLY A 236 -14.34 10.64 -24.83
C GLY A 236 -15.52 9.66 -24.85
N ASN A 237 -15.36 8.49 -24.25
CA ASN A 237 -16.40 7.48 -24.12
C ASN A 237 -16.28 6.73 -22.80
N PRO A 238 -17.12 7.06 -21.79
CA PRO A 238 -17.09 6.40 -20.48
C PRO A 238 -17.39 4.90 -20.51
N LEU A 239 -18.11 4.40 -21.53
CA LEU A 239 -18.39 2.97 -21.64
C LEU A 239 -17.17 2.15 -22.04
N LEU A 240 -16.23 2.77 -22.75
CA LEU A 240 -14.97 2.16 -23.19
C LEU A 240 -13.78 2.55 -22.31
N GLY A 241 -13.98 3.49 -21.38
CA GLY A 241 -12.89 4.07 -20.59
C GLY A 241 -11.91 4.87 -21.47
N ALA A 242 -12.41 5.44 -22.55
CA ALA A 242 -11.63 6.31 -23.41
C ALA A 242 -11.73 7.76 -22.88
N PRO A 243 -10.61 8.38 -22.45
CA PRO A 243 -10.65 9.72 -21.90
C PRO A 243 -11.02 10.76 -22.94
N ARG A 244 -11.56 11.89 -22.48
CA ARG A 244 -11.74 13.08 -23.28
C ARG A 244 -10.38 13.60 -23.73
N LEU A 245 -10.30 14.08 -24.97
CA LEU A 245 -9.11 14.68 -25.57
C LEU A 245 -9.31 16.18 -25.87
N SER A 246 -10.52 16.68 -25.66
CA SER A 246 -10.92 18.07 -25.94
C SER A 246 -10.89 18.96 -24.69
N ASP A 247 -10.18 18.54 -23.64
CA ASP A 247 -9.93 19.34 -22.44
C ASP A 247 -8.42 19.41 -22.13
N SER A 248 -8.07 20.04 -21.01
CA SER A 248 -6.69 20.18 -20.56
C SER A 248 -6.28 19.15 -19.49
N THR A 249 -7.12 18.14 -19.22
CA THR A 249 -6.89 17.14 -18.17
C THR A 249 -6.26 15.88 -18.76
N TRP A 250 -5.07 15.53 -18.28
CA TRP A 250 -4.31 14.41 -18.80
C TRP A 250 -4.04 13.39 -17.71
N THR A 251 -4.41 12.14 -17.97
CA THR A 251 -4.18 11.02 -17.03
C THR A 251 -2.71 10.61 -16.99
N TRP A 252 -2.01 10.72 -18.13
CA TRP A 252 -0.59 10.39 -18.26
C TRP A 252 0.22 11.64 -18.57
N GLY A 253 1.37 11.78 -17.92
CA GLY A 253 2.31 12.86 -18.20
C GLY A 253 1.75 14.26 -18.00
N LYS A 254 2.10 15.18 -18.91
CA LYS A 254 1.73 16.61 -18.83
C LYS A 254 0.85 17.07 -20.00
N GLY A 255 0.48 16.18 -20.91
CA GLY A 255 -0.25 16.54 -22.12
C GLY A 255 0.59 17.33 -23.12
N ASP A 256 1.89 17.17 -23.12
CA ASP A 256 2.77 17.73 -24.14
C ASP A 256 2.83 16.85 -25.40
N LEU A 257 3.34 17.42 -26.48
CA LEU A 257 3.42 16.75 -27.78
C LEU A 257 4.16 15.40 -27.68
N ALA A 258 5.28 15.36 -26.98
CA ALA A 258 6.10 14.15 -26.88
C ALA A 258 5.38 13.03 -26.15
N MET A 259 4.61 13.35 -25.10
CA MET A 259 3.81 12.38 -24.38
C MET A 259 2.66 11.83 -25.24
N ILE A 260 1.98 12.70 -26.00
CA ILE A 260 0.90 12.29 -26.88
C ILE A 260 1.44 11.41 -28.01
N GLU A 261 2.53 11.80 -28.68
CA GLU A 261 3.22 10.98 -29.69
C GLU A 261 3.62 9.60 -29.11
N HIS A 262 4.18 9.57 -27.90
CA HIS A 262 4.55 8.34 -27.21
C HIS A 262 3.33 7.45 -26.97
N THR A 263 2.23 8.02 -26.48
CA THR A 263 0.99 7.31 -26.18
C THR A 263 0.35 6.74 -27.46
N ILE A 264 0.32 7.51 -28.55
CA ILE A 264 -0.20 7.02 -29.83
C ILE A 264 0.69 5.89 -30.37
N THR A 265 2.00 6.05 -30.29
CA THR A 265 2.95 5.08 -30.85
C THR A 265 2.92 3.74 -30.09
N ASN A 266 2.96 3.80 -28.76
CA ASN A 266 3.18 2.62 -27.91
C ASN A 266 1.90 2.10 -27.24
N GLY A 267 0.79 2.85 -27.34
CA GLY A 267 -0.42 2.58 -26.59
C GLY A 267 -0.32 3.00 -25.11
N ALA A 268 -1.40 2.81 -24.39
CA ALA A 268 -1.47 3.02 -22.95
C ALA A 268 -2.31 1.92 -22.30
N HIS A 269 -1.88 1.46 -21.13
CA HIS A 269 -2.59 0.46 -20.36
C HIS A 269 -2.64 0.89 -18.89
N GLY A 270 -3.85 0.99 -18.36
CA GLY A 270 -4.09 1.32 -16.95
C GLY A 270 -4.95 0.26 -16.28
N VAL A 271 -4.61 -0.10 -15.04
CA VAL A 271 -5.39 -1.05 -14.24
C VAL A 271 -5.66 -0.43 -12.87
N MET A 272 -6.92 -0.29 -12.52
CA MET A 272 -7.39 -0.08 -11.15
C MET A 272 -7.89 -1.44 -10.63
N PRO A 273 -7.29 -2.00 -9.58
CA PRO A 273 -7.71 -3.31 -9.05
C PRO A 273 -9.11 -3.24 -8.43
N ALA A 274 -9.80 -4.38 -8.38
CA ALA A 274 -11.06 -4.53 -7.68
C ALA A 274 -10.86 -4.56 -6.16
N TRP A 275 -11.68 -3.83 -5.41
CA TRP A 275 -11.59 -3.71 -3.95
C TRP A 275 -12.71 -4.42 -3.18
N LYS A 276 -13.63 -5.08 -3.85
CA LYS A 276 -14.78 -5.78 -3.23
C LYS A 276 -14.43 -6.85 -2.20
N SER A 277 -13.21 -7.34 -2.20
CA SER A 277 -12.72 -8.26 -1.16
C SER A 277 -12.36 -7.57 0.17
N ARG A 278 -12.26 -6.23 0.17
CA ARG A 278 -11.82 -5.41 1.32
C ARG A 278 -12.78 -4.29 1.67
N LEU A 279 -13.54 -3.79 0.71
CA LEU A 279 -14.47 -2.67 0.87
C LEU A 279 -15.89 -3.12 0.53
N THR A 280 -16.84 -2.63 1.30
CA THR A 280 -18.28 -2.81 1.11
C THR A 280 -18.88 -1.67 0.30
N GLY A 281 -20.16 -1.80 -0.08
CA GLY A 281 -20.92 -0.70 -0.68
C GLY A 281 -21.03 0.52 0.25
N ASP A 282 -21.18 0.30 1.56
CA ASP A 282 -21.25 1.38 2.53
C ASP A 282 -19.91 2.11 2.71
N ASP A 283 -18.79 1.37 2.65
CA ASP A 283 -17.45 1.99 2.62
C ASP A 283 -17.27 2.88 1.40
N THR A 284 -17.77 2.44 0.23
CA THR A 284 -17.65 3.24 -1.00
C THR A 284 -18.48 4.53 -0.90
N ARG A 285 -19.65 4.51 -0.24
CA ARG A 285 -20.48 5.70 -0.05
C ARG A 285 -19.77 6.80 0.75
N VAL A 286 -19.09 6.44 1.83
CA VAL A 286 -18.35 7.43 2.63
C VAL A 286 -17.08 7.91 1.93
N ILE A 287 -16.40 7.04 1.15
CA ILE A 287 -15.26 7.44 0.31
C ILE A 287 -15.73 8.45 -0.76
N ILE A 288 -16.84 8.18 -1.45
CA ILE A 288 -17.41 9.09 -2.46
C ILE A 288 -17.81 10.42 -1.82
N ALA A 289 -18.46 10.38 -0.65
CA ALA A 289 -18.85 11.59 0.06
C ALA A 289 -17.62 12.46 0.42
N TRP A 290 -16.53 11.83 0.84
CA TRP A 290 -15.27 12.52 1.11
C TRP A 290 -14.67 13.11 -0.17
N LEU A 291 -14.56 12.37 -1.26
CA LEU A 291 -14.06 12.87 -2.55
C LEU A 291 -14.86 14.08 -3.03
N ARG A 292 -16.19 14.04 -2.92
CA ARG A 292 -17.04 15.18 -3.30
C ARG A 292 -16.87 16.39 -2.40
N SER A 293 -16.57 16.21 -1.11
CA SER A 293 -16.26 17.33 -0.22
C SER A 293 -14.94 18.02 -0.64
N GLN A 294 -13.92 17.23 -0.98
CA GLN A 294 -12.62 17.73 -1.46
C GLN A 294 -12.77 18.54 -2.78
N SER A 295 -13.61 18.05 -3.68
CA SER A 295 -13.93 18.77 -4.93
C SER A 295 -14.60 20.12 -4.68
N ARG A 296 -15.58 20.17 -3.76
CA ARG A 296 -16.31 21.42 -3.38
C ARG A 296 -15.40 22.44 -2.70
N GLU A 297 -14.57 22.00 -1.75
CA GLU A 297 -13.61 22.88 -1.08
C GLU A 297 -12.62 23.53 -2.06
N ARG A 298 -12.22 22.78 -3.08
CA ARG A 298 -11.34 23.29 -4.13
C ARG A 298 -12.03 24.36 -4.97
N LEU A 299 -13.27 24.10 -5.43
CA LEU A 299 -14.04 25.07 -6.21
C LEU A 299 -14.35 26.36 -5.43
N ALA A 300 -14.48 26.26 -4.11
CA ALA A 300 -14.69 27.44 -3.25
C ALA A 300 -13.43 28.28 -3.03
N ARG A 301 -12.24 27.76 -3.36
CA ARG A 301 -10.93 28.45 -3.21
C ARG A 301 -10.43 29.06 -4.52
N LEU A 302 -11.05 28.77 -5.66
CA LEU A 302 -10.77 29.35 -6.99
C LEU A 302 -11.63 30.57 -7.28
#